data_ed7a3c88a22fcf82b310e3d09428d43d
#
_entry.id   ed7a3c88a22fcf82b310e3d09428d43d
#
_cell.length_a   1.000
_cell.length_b   1.000
_cell.length_c   1.000
_cell.angle_alpha   90.00
_cell.angle_beta   90.00
_cell.angle_gamma   90.00
#
_symmetry.space_group_name_H-M   'P 1'
#
loop_
_entity.id
_entity.type
_entity.pdbx_description
1 polymer ?
#
loop_
_entity_poly.entity_id
_entity_poly.type
_entity_poly.pdbx_seq_one_letter_code
_entity_poly.pdbx_strand_id
1 'polypeptide(L)'
;MKNLISILVLLLVTPSFAFAHGDHDKPVKQKSWTISTEKRPVEATFLLSKNDTIYLENAGGKVLQFPLMSFSEQDQQWIKGKIAQIEQLNHPKATPAVPSSSEETGWVLWVGLASFSFASWFLWKRKRPIVLTAMLLFSAVLFGFKNEIERRILGTDPLFVNSAFEPFKPKVATHWDNTWFYVESKGIPDHEMMTGIIKWQQQVPIPQCYLGSNAWQIPLNPELAAVPVPVNDQHFLRGAVAIAANGVPIFNPHTNTGVDAFLDGQLDSFGGHSGRADDYHYHTAPLHLDAQTTDILPIAFALDGFAVYGNQEPDGSPMLPLDDNHGHFDAAGVYHYHGTPEAPYMIGAMVGKVTEDATLQIIPQAKATPVRPSLTPLNGAVITDCTPKAGGNGYTLTYTRNGQTYQVDYSWTPGGVYTYQFISPTGTTTETYNGFLPCEVPTAVEDLAVLNNNVLVFPNPVSGSTSLKIISLNDASMMGVKIFDANGRLVFQQENPGETLETGNLARGVYFLKIMLKQGEISRKIIVQ
;
A
#
# COMPACT_ATOMS: atom_id res chain seq x y z
N MET A 1 -69.98 19.19 -21.14
CA MET A 1 -69.68 17.80 -21.22
C MET A 1 -68.66 17.62 -22.36
N LYS A 2 -67.43 17.92 -22.16
CA LYS A 2 -66.34 17.70 -23.15
C LYS A 2 -65.13 17.20 -22.37
N ASN A 3 -64.84 15.93 -22.57
CA ASN A 3 -63.63 15.27 -22.04
C ASN A 3 -62.41 15.75 -22.79
N LEU A 4 -61.47 16.35 -22.08
CA LEU A 4 -60.14 16.63 -22.57
C LEU A 4 -59.24 15.47 -22.09
N ILE A 5 -58.82 14.61 -23.01
CA ILE A 5 -57.82 13.59 -22.80
C ILE A 5 -56.46 14.27 -23.02
N SER A 6 -55.71 14.51 -21.95
CA SER A 6 -54.31 14.93 -22.01
C SER A 6 -53.43 13.70 -22.19
N ILE A 7 -52.83 13.56 -23.38
CA ILE A 7 -51.81 12.57 -23.68
C ILE A 7 -50.50 13.06 -23.06
N LEU A 8 -50.08 12.40 -21.98
CA LEU A 8 -48.75 12.57 -21.39
C LEU A 8 -47.74 11.73 -22.20
N VAL A 9 -46.97 12.37 -23.06
CA VAL A 9 -45.83 11.71 -23.73
C VAL A 9 -44.72 11.56 -22.73
N LEU A 10 -44.55 10.36 -22.21
CA LEU A 10 -43.42 9.97 -21.36
C LEU A 10 -42.22 9.73 -22.28
N LEU A 11 -41.33 10.72 -22.38
CA LEU A 11 -40.01 10.57 -22.95
C LEU A 11 -39.18 9.67 -22.02
N LEU A 12 -39.09 8.41 -22.38
CA LEU A 12 -38.13 7.46 -21.80
C LEU A 12 -36.71 7.90 -22.27
N VAL A 13 -36.06 8.69 -21.44
CA VAL A 13 -34.61 8.87 -21.54
C VAL A 13 -34.01 7.61 -20.93
N THR A 14 -33.63 6.66 -21.76
CA THR A 14 -32.78 5.54 -21.38
C THR A 14 -31.40 6.13 -21.08
N PRO A 15 -30.87 6.02 -19.85
CA PRO A 15 -29.47 6.32 -19.63
C PRO A 15 -28.66 5.27 -20.41
N SER A 16 -27.94 5.72 -21.41
CA SER A 16 -26.89 4.93 -22.03
C SER A 16 -25.81 4.74 -20.97
N PHE A 17 -25.81 3.58 -20.32
CA PHE A 17 -24.68 3.14 -19.53
C PHE A 17 -23.51 2.95 -20.51
N ALA A 18 -22.65 3.95 -20.60
CA ALA A 18 -21.32 3.76 -21.13
C ALA A 18 -20.57 2.92 -20.10
N PHE A 19 -20.47 1.63 -20.37
CA PHE A 19 -19.54 0.76 -19.68
C PHE A 19 -18.15 1.25 -20.05
N ALA A 20 -17.47 1.91 -19.12
CA ALA A 20 -16.04 2.19 -19.21
C ALA A 20 -15.28 0.88 -18.90
N HIS A 21 -15.43 -0.13 -19.76
CA HIS A 21 -14.42 -1.16 -19.88
C HIS A 21 -13.29 -0.54 -20.68
N GLY A 22 -12.14 -0.35 -20.07
CA GLY A 22 -10.89 -0.05 -20.75
C GLY A 22 -10.63 -1.17 -21.77
N ASP A 23 -10.98 -0.86 -23.02
CA ASP A 23 -10.81 -1.74 -24.17
C ASP A 23 -9.32 -1.64 -24.53
N HIS A 24 -8.50 -2.54 -23.99
CA HIS A 24 -7.06 -2.61 -24.26
C HIS A 24 -6.71 -2.87 -25.74
N ASP A 25 -7.73 -3.10 -26.57
CA ASP A 25 -7.60 -3.33 -28.03
C ASP A 25 -7.95 -2.10 -28.89
N LYS A 26 -8.29 -0.97 -28.32
CA LYS A 26 -8.46 0.25 -29.13
C LYS A 26 -7.08 0.84 -29.42
N PRO A 27 -6.70 0.96 -30.71
CA PRO A 27 -5.45 1.65 -31.05
C PRO A 27 -5.51 3.07 -30.47
N VAL A 28 -4.52 3.40 -29.64
CA VAL A 28 -4.37 4.76 -29.09
C VAL A 28 -4.46 5.73 -30.26
N LYS A 29 -5.35 6.71 -30.18
CA LYS A 29 -5.61 7.63 -31.28
C LYS A 29 -4.36 8.42 -31.58
N GLN A 30 -3.64 8.02 -32.62
CA GLN A 30 -2.44 8.69 -33.07
C GLN A 30 -2.79 10.07 -33.63
N LYS A 31 -1.92 11.02 -33.38
CA LYS A 31 -1.98 12.37 -33.95
C LYS A 31 -0.95 12.47 -35.06
N SER A 32 -1.32 13.15 -36.14
CA SER A 32 -0.41 13.51 -37.23
C SER A 32 0.42 14.73 -36.85
N TRP A 33 1.74 14.59 -36.83
CA TRP A 33 2.69 15.60 -36.41
C TRP A 33 3.45 16.15 -37.63
N THR A 34 3.53 17.45 -37.74
CA THR A 34 4.32 18.12 -38.79
C THR A 34 5.69 18.50 -38.23
N ILE A 35 6.73 17.79 -38.66
CA ILE A 35 8.09 17.91 -38.12
C ILE A 35 9.02 18.32 -39.27
N SER A 36 9.80 19.38 -39.08
CA SER A 36 10.64 19.98 -40.12
C SER A 36 11.77 19.07 -40.63
N THR A 37 12.20 18.12 -39.82
CA THR A 37 13.22 17.12 -40.18
C THR A 37 12.66 15.93 -40.93
N GLU A 38 11.34 15.80 -41.03
CA GLU A 38 10.66 14.66 -41.66
C GLU A 38 9.99 15.10 -42.96
N LYS A 39 10.11 14.26 -44.02
CA LYS A 39 9.52 14.54 -45.33
C LYS A 39 8.00 14.37 -45.41
N ARG A 40 7.42 13.67 -44.42
CA ARG A 40 5.99 13.37 -44.30
C ARG A 40 5.56 13.57 -42.86
N PRO A 41 4.27 13.87 -42.62
CA PRO A 41 3.75 13.88 -41.24
C PRO A 41 4.02 12.55 -40.55
N VAL A 42 4.35 12.62 -39.27
CA VAL A 42 4.60 11.45 -38.41
C VAL A 42 3.33 11.13 -37.64
N GLU A 43 2.77 9.94 -37.87
CA GLU A 43 1.64 9.44 -37.07
C GLU A 43 2.16 8.80 -35.77
N ALA A 44 1.88 9.45 -34.64
CA ALA A 44 2.38 8.98 -33.35
C ALA A 44 1.58 9.57 -32.17
N THR A 45 1.68 8.94 -31.04
CA THR A 45 1.13 9.41 -29.76
C THR A 45 2.19 10.22 -29.02
N PHE A 46 1.80 11.33 -28.40
CA PHE A 46 2.67 12.10 -27.52
C PHE A 46 2.85 11.36 -26.21
N LEU A 47 4.09 11.11 -25.81
CA LEU A 47 4.43 10.48 -24.54
C LEU A 47 4.80 11.52 -23.47
N LEU A 48 5.88 12.27 -23.71
CA LEU A 48 6.40 13.25 -22.75
C LEU A 48 7.29 14.29 -23.44
N SER A 49 7.65 15.33 -22.68
CA SER A 49 8.67 16.31 -23.04
C SER A 49 9.74 16.36 -21.95
N LYS A 50 11.02 16.29 -22.34
CA LYS A 50 12.15 16.40 -21.42
C LYS A 50 13.27 17.22 -22.08
N ASN A 51 13.72 18.28 -21.41
CA ASN A 51 14.80 19.15 -21.90
C ASN A 51 14.59 19.59 -23.37
N ASP A 52 13.41 20.12 -23.69
CA ASP A 52 12.98 20.54 -25.03
C ASP A 52 13.00 19.42 -26.10
N THR A 53 13.12 18.16 -25.69
CA THR A 53 12.99 16.98 -26.55
C THR A 53 11.62 16.36 -26.33
N ILE A 54 10.90 16.13 -27.43
CA ILE A 54 9.57 15.53 -27.45
C ILE A 54 9.69 14.07 -27.82
N TYR A 55 9.03 13.23 -27.03
CA TYR A 55 8.99 11.77 -27.19
C TYR A 55 7.62 11.39 -27.72
N LEU A 56 7.62 10.73 -28.88
CA LEU A 56 6.42 10.25 -29.58
C LEU A 56 6.51 8.74 -29.76
N GLU A 57 5.40 8.03 -29.65
CA GLU A 57 5.32 6.59 -29.93
C GLU A 57 4.53 6.36 -31.22
N ASN A 58 5.10 5.64 -32.17
CA ASN A 58 4.42 5.26 -33.40
C ASN A 58 3.57 3.99 -33.23
N ALA A 59 2.74 3.62 -34.24
CA ALA A 59 1.89 2.45 -34.23
C ALA A 59 2.63 1.10 -33.98
N GLY A 60 3.93 1.08 -34.20
CA GLY A 60 4.76 -0.12 -33.95
C GLY A 60 5.43 -0.12 -32.57
N GLY A 61 5.02 0.76 -31.63
CA GLY A 61 5.60 0.84 -30.28
C GLY A 61 7.02 1.45 -30.24
N LYS A 62 7.50 2.00 -31.37
CA LYS A 62 8.83 2.64 -31.42
C LYS A 62 8.75 4.07 -30.93
N VAL A 63 9.57 4.42 -29.96
CA VAL A 63 9.71 5.78 -29.46
C VAL A 63 10.62 6.59 -30.38
N LEU A 64 10.10 7.71 -30.85
CA LEU A 64 10.77 8.69 -31.70
C LEU A 64 11.06 9.94 -30.87
N GLN A 65 12.19 10.58 -31.09
CA GLN A 65 12.65 11.75 -30.35
C GLN A 65 12.88 12.91 -31.30
N PHE A 66 12.28 14.07 -31.02
CA PHE A 66 12.42 15.26 -31.81
C PHE A 66 12.57 16.51 -30.92
N PRO A 67 13.44 17.47 -31.28
CA PRO A 67 13.47 18.76 -30.59
C PRO A 67 12.12 19.47 -30.70
N LEU A 68 11.62 20.11 -29.66
CA LEU A 68 10.35 20.86 -29.68
C LEU A 68 10.31 21.87 -30.84
N MET A 69 11.43 22.55 -31.12
CA MET A 69 11.52 23.54 -32.18
C MET A 69 11.42 22.96 -33.61
N SER A 70 11.49 21.64 -33.76
CA SER A 70 11.32 20.97 -35.06
C SER A 70 9.85 20.77 -35.45
N PHE A 71 8.92 20.97 -34.55
CA PHE A 71 7.49 20.85 -34.80
C PHE A 71 6.91 22.13 -35.42
N SER A 72 5.78 21.97 -36.14
CA SER A 72 5.00 23.14 -36.60
C SER A 72 4.57 24.00 -35.41
N GLU A 73 4.33 25.31 -35.64
CA GLU A 73 3.86 26.21 -34.57
C GLU A 73 2.58 25.72 -33.91
N GLN A 74 1.66 25.13 -34.68
CA GLN A 74 0.43 24.56 -34.18
C GLN A 74 0.69 23.36 -33.26
N ASP A 75 1.62 22.48 -33.63
CA ASP A 75 2.00 21.32 -32.85
C ASP A 75 2.78 21.73 -31.58
N GLN A 76 3.65 22.73 -31.68
CA GLN A 76 4.34 23.29 -30.51
C GLN A 76 3.35 23.87 -29.48
N GLN A 77 2.32 24.59 -29.95
CA GLN A 77 1.27 25.12 -29.07
C GLN A 77 0.48 24.00 -28.39
N TRP A 78 0.14 22.97 -29.16
CA TRP A 78 -0.53 21.80 -28.61
C TRP A 78 0.33 21.08 -27.57
N ILE A 79 1.62 20.83 -27.84
CA ILE A 79 2.58 20.22 -26.91
C ILE A 79 2.72 21.06 -25.65
N LYS A 80 2.92 22.37 -25.75
CA LYS A 80 3.00 23.29 -24.61
C LYS A 80 1.73 23.28 -23.78
N GLY A 81 0.56 23.19 -24.42
CA GLY A 81 -0.73 23.05 -23.76
C GLY A 81 -0.84 21.72 -22.97
N LYS A 82 -0.33 20.62 -23.56
CA LYS A 82 -0.29 19.32 -22.87
C LYS A 82 0.70 19.32 -21.70
N ILE A 83 1.89 19.88 -21.88
CA ILE A 83 2.87 20.04 -20.80
C ILE A 83 2.26 20.87 -19.66
N ALA A 84 1.64 22.02 -19.96
CA ALA A 84 0.99 22.85 -18.96
C ALA A 84 -0.17 22.12 -18.26
N GLN A 85 -0.91 21.26 -18.98
CA GLN A 85 -1.95 20.42 -18.39
C GLN A 85 -1.35 19.38 -17.44
N ILE A 86 -0.25 18.72 -17.85
CA ILE A 86 0.49 17.75 -17.03
C ILE A 86 1.10 18.45 -15.81
N GLU A 87 1.74 19.62 -15.99
CA GLU A 87 2.26 20.42 -14.89
C GLU A 87 1.16 20.90 -13.94
N GLN A 88 -0.02 21.23 -14.47
CA GLN A 88 -1.16 21.64 -13.65
C GLN A 88 -1.74 20.47 -12.84
N LEU A 89 -1.63 19.25 -13.35
CA LEU A 89 -1.99 18.03 -12.63
C LEU A 89 -0.91 17.65 -11.59
N ASN A 90 0.37 17.91 -11.91
CA ASN A 90 1.51 17.64 -11.04
C ASN A 90 1.81 18.76 -10.02
N HIS A 91 1.28 19.96 -10.24
CA HIS A 91 1.30 21.07 -9.28
C HIS A 91 -0.13 21.42 -8.92
N PRO A 92 -0.75 20.76 -7.93
CA PRO A 92 -2.07 21.15 -7.47
C PRO A 92 -2.00 22.64 -7.12
N LYS A 93 -2.83 23.45 -7.77
CA LYS A 93 -3.09 24.81 -7.31
C LYS A 93 -3.34 24.66 -5.84
N ALA A 94 -2.59 25.39 -5.00
CA ALA A 94 -2.88 25.47 -3.59
C ALA A 94 -4.39 25.70 -3.47
N THR A 95 -5.11 24.64 -3.18
CA THR A 95 -6.54 24.72 -2.90
C THR A 95 -6.61 25.74 -1.79
N PRO A 96 -7.45 26.78 -1.88
CA PRO A 96 -7.61 27.71 -0.76
C PRO A 96 -7.81 26.79 0.44
N ALA A 97 -6.92 26.91 1.43
CA ALA A 97 -6.89 26.04 2.58
C ALA A 97 -8.33 25.84 3.02
N VAL A 98 -8.83 24.61 2.91
CA VAL A 98 -10.11 24.26 3.53
C VAL A 98 -9.88 24.70 4.96
N PRO A 99 -10.65 25.69 5.49
CA PRO A 99 -10.40 26.20 6.81
C PRO A 99 -10.38 24.97 7.70
N SER A 100 -9.25 24.74 8.38
CA SER A 100 -9.07 23.57 9.23
C SER A 100 -10.31 23.54 10.10
N SER A 101 -11.05 22.43 10.11
CA SER A 101 -12.30 22.28 10.87
C SER A 101 -12.14 22.61 12.36
N SER A 102 -10.90 22.84 12.81
CA SER A 102 -10.54 23.33 14.13
C SER A 102 -10.90 24.80 14.39
N GLU A 103 -11.00 25.68 13.38
CA GLU A 103 -11.42 27.06 13.60
C GLU A 103 -12.94 27.22 13.54
N GLU A 104 -13.65 26.50 12.69
CA GLU A 104 -15.12 26.54 12.66
C GLU A 104 -15.74 25.81 13.86
N THR A 105 -15.13 24.76 14.38
CA THR A 105 -15.61 24.12 15.62
C THR A 105 -15.24 24.92 16.87
N GLY A 106 -14.23 25.78 16.83
CA GLY A 106 -13.81 26.59 17.95
C GLY A 106 -14.93 27.55 18.43
N TRP A 107 -15.54 28.30 17.53
CA TRP A 107 -16.61 29.24 17.93
C TRP A 107 -17.90 28.51 18.33
N VAL A 108 -18.24 27.37 17.72
CA VAL A 108 -19.37 26.51 18.12
C VAL A 108 -19.17 25.98 19.53
N LEU A 109 -17.95 25.56 19.87
CA LEU A 109 -17.54 25.16 21.23
C LEU A 109 -17.65 26.31 22.21
N TRP A 110 -17.19 27.53 21.84
CA TRP A 110 -17.30 28.71 22.70
C TRP A 110 -18.74 29.16 22.88
N VAL A 111 -19.57 29.15 21.84
CA VAL A 111 -21.00 29.42 21.94
C VAL A 111 -21.71 28.35 22.76
N GLY A 112 -21.33 27.07 22.58
CA GLY A 112 -21.83 25.97 23.39
C GLY A 112 -21.46 26.10 24.87
N LEU A 113 -20.20 26.42 25.18
CA LEU A 113 -19.74 26.67 26.55
C LEU A 113 -20.38 27.89 27.19
N ALA A 114 -20.54 28.98 26.44
CA ALA A 114 -21.23 30.19 26.94
C ALA A 114 -22.71 29.91 27.20
N SER A 115 -23.39 29.21 26.30
CA SER A 115 -24.78 28.80 26.46
C SER A 115 -24.96 27.84 27.63
N PHE A 116 -24.03 26.90 27.80
CA PHE A 116 -24.02 25.96 28.91
C PHE A 116 -23.76 26.67 30.25
N SER A 117 -22.81 27.60 30.27
CA SER A 117 -22.51 28.41 31.46
C SER A 117 -23.71 29.27 31.88
N PHE A 118 -24.41 29.88 30.92
CA PHE A 118 -25.60 30.69 31.17
C PHE A 118 -26.77 29.82 31.67
N ALA A 119 -27.01 28.66 31.05
CA ALA A 119 -28.00 27.69 31.47
C ALA A 119 -27.72 27.15 32.88
N SER A 120 -26.44 26.85 33.18
CA SER A 120 -25.99 26.38 34.49
C SER A 120 -26.20 27.43 35.58
N TRP A 121 -25.88 28.70 35.29
CA TRP A 121 -26.10 29.79 36.19
C TRP A 121 -27.60 30.02 36.44
N PHE A 122 -28.46 29.93 35.43
CA PHE A 122 -29.89 30.06 35.53
C PHE A 122 -30.54 28.92 36.33
N LEU A 123 -30.08 27.67 36.13
CA LEU A 123 -30.55 26.50 36.86
C LEU A 123 -30.08 26.52 38.33
N TRP A 124 -28.86 27.00 38.58
CA TRP A 124 -28.36 27.19 39.94
C TRP A 124 -29.17 28.18 40.73
N LYS A 125 -29.53 29.32 40.12
CA LYS A 125 -30.47 30.29 40.74
C LYS A 125 -31.84 29.69 41.04
N ARG A 126 -32.30 28.70 40.29
CA ARG A 126 -33.60 28.04 40.52
C ARG A 126 -33.52 26.84 41.47
N LYS A 127 -32.36 26.58 42.11
CA LYS A 127 -32.16 25.48 43.07
C LYS A 127 -32.52 24.09 42.49
N ARG A 128 -32.16 23.81 41.24
CA ARG A 128 -32.36 22.50 40.60
C ARG A 128 -31.01 21.76 40.35
N PRO A 129 -30.30 21.29 41.41
CA PRO A 129 -28.97 20.69 41.29
C PRO A 129 -28.96 19.39 40.49
N ILE A 130 -30.05 18.60 40.54
CA ILE A 130 -30.16 17.34 39.81
C ILE A 130 -30.08 17.54 38.30
N VAL A 131 -30.71 18.59 37.75
CA VAL A 131 -30.68 18.90 36.32
C VAL A 131 -29.26 19.32 35.90
N LEU A 132 -28.56 20.07 36.74
CA LEU A 132 -27.19 20.49 36.50
C LEU A 132 -26.23 19.27 36.46
N THR A 133 -26.38 18.35 37.40
CA THR A 133 -25.58 17.13 37.46
C THR A 133 -25.84 16.24 36.23
N ALA A 134 -27.10 16.10 35.81
CA ALA A 134 -27.45 15.33 34.61
C ALA A 134 -26.87 15.97 33.33
N MET A 135 -26.87 17.31 33.20
CA MET A 135 -26.24 18.00 32.07
C MET A 135 -24.72 17.82 32.05
N LEU A 136 -24.05 17.87 33.19
CA LEU A 136 -22.61 17.63 33.29
C LEU A 136 -22.24 16.20 32.91
N LEU A 137 -23.00 15.21 33.38
CA LEU A 137 -22.82 13.81 33.01
C LEU A 137 -23.05 13.59 31.51
N PHE A 138 -24.09 14.19 30.95
CA PHE A 138 -24.36 14.11 29.51
C PHE A 138 -23.23 14.74 28.67
N SER A 139 -22.71 15.90 29.09
CA SER A 139 -21.57 16.54 28.43
C SER A 139 -20.30 15.70 28.52
N ALA A 140 -20.05 15.06 29.67
CA ALA A 140 -18.90 14.16 29.82
C ALA A 140 -19.02 12.89 28.93
N VAL A 141 -20.24 12.37 28.79
CA VAL A 141 -20.53 11.24 27.88
C VAL A 141 -20.34 11.68 26.42
N LEU A 142 -20.87 12.84 26.01
CA LEU A 142 -20.66 13.35 24.64
C LEU A 142 -19.19 13.62 24.34
N PHE A 143 -18.42 14.14 25.29
CA PHE A 143 -16.99 14.36 25.13
C PHE A 143 -16.23 13.02 25.03
N GLY A 144 -16.64 12.02 25.81
CA GLY A 144 -16.12 10.65 25.71
C GLY A 144 -16.40 10.03 24.35
N PHE A 145 -17.63 10.14 23.84
CA PHE A 145 -18.00 9.67 22.50
C PHE A 145 -17.24 10.39 21.39
N LYS A 146 -17.03 11.72 21.50
CA LYS A 146 -16.24 12.47 20.52
C LYS A 146 -14.80 11.93 20.45
N ASN A 147 -14.16 11.74 21.61
CA ASN A 147 -12.80 11.18 21.65
C ASN A 147 -12.72 9.74 21.16
N GLU A 148 -13.77 8.94 21.35
CA GLU A 148 -13.85 7.56 20.81
C GLU A 148 -14.03 7.57 19.29
N ILE A 149 -14.85 8.49 18.77
CA ILE A 149 -15.05 8.70 17.33
C ILE A 149 -13.75 9.21 16.69
N GLU A 150 -13.10 10.22 17.28
CA GLU A 150 -11.81 10.73 16.79
C GLU A 150 -10.70 9.64 16.83
N ARG A 151 -10.70 8.74 17.84
CA ARG A 151 -9.79 7.58 17.85
C ARG A 151 -10.12 6.56 16.77
N ARG A 152 -11.40 6.34 16.44
CA ARG A 152 -11.78 5.42 15.36
C ARG A 152 -11.48 5.97 13.97
N ILE A 153 -11.46 7.28 13.81
CA ILE A 153 -11.15 7.94 12.53
C ILE A 153 -9.64 7.91 12.22
N LEU A 154 -8.76 7.79 13.24
CA LEU A 154 -7.32 7.91 13.07
C LEU A 154 -6.53 6.60 13.24
N GLY A 155 -7.12 5.55 13.80
CA GLY A 155 -6.44 4.26 13.98
C GLY A 155 -7.00 3.21 13.03
N THR A 156 -6.13 2.58 12.25
CA THR A 156 -6.51 1.46 11.39
C THR A 156 -6.56 0.18 12.21
N ASP A 157 -7.68 -0.54 12.15
CA ASP A 157 -7.78 -1.86 12.80
C ASP A 157 -6.78 -2.83 12.15
N PRO A 158 -5.81 -3.39 12.89
CA PRO A 158 -4.85 -4.33 12.33
C PRO A 158 -5.50 -5.58 11.73
N LEU A 159 -6.69 -5.99 12.19
CA LEU A 159 -7.43 -7.09 11.58
C LEU A 159 -7.97 -6.73 10.21
N PHE A 160 -8.37 -5.48 10.01
CA PHE A 160 -8.73 -4.98 8.68
C PHE A 160 -7.51 -4.99 7.74
N VAL A 161 -6.36 -4.49 8.19
CA VAL A 161 -5.13 -4.54 7.39
C VAL A 161 -4.77 -5.98 7.05
N ASN A 162 -4.82 -6.88 8.04
CA ASN A 162 -4.51 -8.30 7.86
C ASN A 162 -5.42 -8.98 6.82
N SER A 163 -6.70 -8.61 6.76
CA SER A 163 -7.66 -9.21 5.82
C SER A 163 -7.22 -9.09 4.35
N ALA A 164 -6.52 -8.00 3.99
CA ALA A 164 -6.01 -7.81 2.63
C ALA A 164 -4.88 -8.79 2.27
N PHE A 165 -4.10 -9.24 3.25
CA PHE A 165 -2.97 -10.15 3.07
C PHE A 165 -3.32 -11.64 3.23
N GLU A 166 -4.47 -11.95 3.85
CA GLU A 166 -4.92 -13.33 4.08
C GLU A 166 -4.98 -14.20 2.81
N PRO A 167 -5.50 -13.70 1.66
CA PRO A 167 -5.57 -14.49 0.42
C PRO A 167 -4.20 -14.93 -0.10
N PHE A 168 -3.12 -14.26 0.32
CA PHE A 168 -1.76 -14.47 -0.20
C PHE A 168 -0.87 -15.30 0.74
N LYS A 169 -1.42 -15.80 1.84
CA LYS A 169 -0.71 -16.76 2.72
C LYS A 169 -0.56 -18.11 2.00
N PRO A 170 0.51 -18.85 2.23
CA PRO A 170 1.62 -18.61 3.16
C PRO A 170 2.79 -17.80 2.56
N LYS A 171 2.69 -17.24 1.36
CA LYS A 171 3.77 -16.46 0.74
C LYS A 171 4.00 -15.10 1.41
N VAL A 172 2.97 -14.59 2.07
CA VAL A 172 2.99 -13.41 2.91
C VAL A 172 2.70 -13.86 4.34
N ALA A 173 3.48 -13.38 5.31
CA ALA A 173 3.17 -13.48 6.72
C ALA A 173 3.00 -12.08 7.31
N THR A 174 2.19 -11.96 8.34
CA THR A 174 1.84 -10.67 8.94
C THR A 174 1.86 -10.75 10.46
N HIS A 175 2.29 -9.68 11.11
CA HIS A 175 2.16 -9.48 12.54
C HIS A 175 2.08 -7.97 12.82
N TRP A 176 1.74 -7.57 14.04
CA TRP A 176 1.62 -6.16 14.41
C TRP A 176 1.89 -5.91 15.88
N ASP A 177 2.23 -4.68 16.18
CA ASP A 177 2.27 -4.14 17.54
C ASP A 177 1.28 -2.97 17.68
N ASN A 178 1.47 -2.08 18.64
CA ASN A 178 0.58 -0.93 18.84
C ASN A 178 0.82 0.22 17.85
N THR A 179 1.88 0.17 17.08
CA THR A 179 2.36 1.26 16.20
C THR A 179 2.35 0.85 14.74
N TRP A 180 2.83 -0.37 14.47
CA TRP A 180 3.12 -0.86 13.14
C TRP A 180 2.44 -2.19 12.84
N PHE A 181 1.98 -2.30 11.61
CA PHE A 181 1.64 -3.57 10.99
C PHE A 181 2.82 -4.01 10.12
N TYR A 182 3.27 -5.23 10.29
CA TYR A 182 4.43 -5.78 9.61
C TYR A 182 3.99 -6.78 8.55
N VAL A 183 4.57 -6.66 7.35
CA VAL A 183 4.37 -7.59 6.25
C VAL A 183 5.69 -8.24 5.91
N GLU A 184 5.71 -9.56 5.97
CA GLU A 184 6.86 -10.40 5.67
C GLU A 184 6.64 -11.14 4.36
N SER A 185 7.61 -11.08 3.45
CA SER A 185 7.54 -11.72 2.15
C SER A 185 8.92 -11.94 1.52
N LYS A 186 8.95 -12.65 0.40
CA LYS A 186 10.13 -12.74 -0.47
C LYS A 186 10.10 -11.71 -1.62
N GLY A 187 9.05 -10.90 -1.76
CA GLY A 187 8.88 -9.95 -2.86
C GLY A 187 8.73 -10.63 -4.23
N ILE A 188 8.30 -11.89 -4.28
CA ILE A 188 8.09 -12.65 -5.52
C ILE A 188 6.60 -12.97 -5.67
N PRO A 189 5.94 -12.46 -6.73
CA PRO A 189 4.53 -12.73 -7.00
C PRO A 189 4.28 -14.14 -7.54
N ASP A 190 3.00 -14.49 -7.66
CA ASP A 190 2.54 -15.75 -8.29
C ASP A 190 2.38 -15.66 -9.80
N HIS A 191 2.30 -14.46 -10.34
CA HIS A 191 2.18 -14.25 -11.78
C HIS A 191 3.53 -14.34 -12.50
N GLU A 192 3.49 -14.40 -13.81
CA GLU A 192 4.65 -14.31 -14.67
C GLU A 192 5.35 -12.94 -14.49
N MET A 193 6.68 -12.94 -14.47
CA MET A 193 7.47 -11.73 -14.25
C MET A 193 8.29 -11.37 -15.49
N MET A 194 8.64 -10.10 -15.65
CA MET A 194 9.64 -9.58 -16.59
C MET A 194 9.26 -9.64 -18.07
N THR A 195 8.28 -10.44 -18.49
CA THR A 195 7.94 -10.63 -19.91
C THR A 195 7.38 -9.35 -20.53
N GLY A 196 7.88 -9.00 -21.70
CA GLY A 196 7.46 -7.81 -22.46
C GLY A 196 8.34 -6.58 -22.24
N ILE A 197 9.28 -6.59 -21.31
CA ILE A 197 10.18 -5.48 -21.03
C ILE A 197 11.10 -5.22 -22.23
N ILE A 198 11.17 -3.96 -22.67
CA ILE A 198 12.00 -3.51 -23.82
C ILE A 198 13.14 -2.56 -23.42
N LYS A 199 13.13 -2.10 -22.18
CA LYS A 199 14.19 -1.27 -21.57
C LYS A 199 14.71 -1.98 -20.32
N TRP A 200 15.75 -2.77 -20.50
CA TRP A 200 16.24 -3.67 -19.48
C TRP A 200 17.69 -3.39 -19.09
N GLN A 201 17.99 -3.41 -17.81
CA GLN A 201 19.33 -3.21 -17.25
C GLN A 201 19.96 -4.54 -16.79
N GLN A 202 19.52 -5.66 -17.33
CA GLN A 202 20.01 -7.02 -17.05
C GLN A 202 19.72 -7.54 -15.63
N GLN A 203 18.86 -6.86 -14.85
CA GLN A 203 18.38 -7.39 -13.58
C GLN A 203 17.40 -8.55 -13.83
N VAL A 204 17.41 -9.50 -12.91
CA VAL A 204 16.53 -10.68 -12.95
C VAL A 204 15.93 -10.92 -11.56
N PRO A 205 14.68 -11.40 -11.43
CA PRO A 205 14.05 -11.53 -10.12
C PRO A 205 14.71 -12.60 -9.25
N ILE A 206 15.12 -12.22 -8.04
CA ILE A 206 15.50 -13.15 -6.98
C ILE A 206 14.70 -12.85 -5.72
N PRO A 207 14.33 -13.89 -4.94
CA PRO A 207 13.67 -13.69 -3.66
C PRO A 207 14.52 -12.83 -2.73
N GLN A 208 13.91 -11.84 -2.11
CA GLN A 208 14.50 -11.01 -1.07
C GLN A 208 14.10 -11.52 0.33
N CYS A 209 14.79 -11.05 1.36
CA CYS A 209 14.48 -11.40 2.75
C CYS A 209 13.81 -10.23 3.47
N TYR A 210 12.56 -9.95 3.14
CA TYR A 210 11.76 -8.95 3.86
C TYR A 210 11.11 -9.57 5.10
N LEU A 211 11.94 -10.05 6.05
CA LEU A 211 11.51 -10.84 7.21
C LEU A 211 12.10 -10.28 8.52
N GLY A 212 11.39 -10.52 9.61
CA GLY A 212 11.84 -10.13 10.95
C GLY A 212 12.09 -8.63 11.07
N SER A 213 13.29 -8.23 11.45
CA SER A 213 13.67 -6.80 11.55
C SER A 213 13.73 -6.07 10.19
N ASN A 214 13.66 -6.80 9.08
CA ASN A 214 13.59 -6.26 7.71
C ASN A 214 12.19 -6.42 7.09
N ALA A 215 11.14 -6.64 7.87
CA ALA A 215 9.76 -6.65 7.39
C ALA A 215 9.30 -5.26 6.95
N TRP A 216 8.35 -5.20 6.03
CA TRP A 216 7.67 -3.97 5.63
C TRP A 216 6.81 -3.45 6.78
N GLN A 217 6.81 -2.15 7.01
CA GLN A 217 6.12 -1.50 8.13
C GLN A 217 5.04 -0.55 7.61
N ILE A 218 3.79 -0.79 8.02
CA ILE A 218 2.63 0.06 7.70
C ILE A 218 2.18 0.72 9.02
N PRO A 219 2.05 2.05 9.09
CA PRO A 219 1.57 2.72 10.30
C PRO A 219 0.13 2.31 10.63
N LEU A 220 -0.15 1.90 11.86
CA LEU A 220 -1.51 1.61 12.34
C LEU A 220 -2.26 2.85 12.83
N ASN A 221 -1.55 3.95 13.02
CA ASN A 221 -2.14 5.23 13.43
C ASN A 221 -1.69 6.31 12.44
N PRO A 222 -2.19 6.28 11.19
CA PRO A 222 -1.83 7.27 10.19
C PRO A 222 -2.30 8.66 10.63
N GLU A 223 -1.44 9.66 10.44
CA GLU A 223 -1.78 11.05 10.68
C GLU A 223 -1.77 11.81 9.35
N LEU A 224 -2.76 12.64 9.12
CA LEU A 224 -2.78 13.48 7.92
C LEU A 224 -1.61 14.48 7.94
N ALA A 225 -0.93 14.63 6.82
CA ALA A 225 0.09 15.65 6.63
C ALA A 225 -0.60 17.02 6.47
N ALA A 226 0.02 18.06 7.02
CA ALA A 226 -0.48 19.42 6.82
C ALA A 226 -0.46 19.84 5.34
N VAL A 227 0.51 19.29 4.59
CA VAL A 227 0.62 19.40 3.13
C VAL A 227 1.02 18.01 2.64
N PRO A 228 0.21 17.37 1.76
CA PRO A 228 0.59 16.12 1.13
C PRO A 228 1.91 16.25 0.35
N VAL A 229 2.75 15.21 0.40
CA VAL A 229 4.04 15.20 -0.30
C VAL A 229 3.88 14.47 -1.64
N PRO A 230 4.13 15.12 -2.79
CA PRO A 230 3.95 14.52 -4.10
C PRO A 230 4.81 13.28 -4.32
N VAL A 231 4.27 12.25 -4.96
CA VAL A 231 5.02 11.08 -5.44
C VAL A 231 5.43 11.36 -6.88
N ASN A 232 6.64 11.86 -7.08
CA ASN A 232 7.11 12.36 -8.37
C ASN A 232 8.62 12.17 -8.56
N ASP A 233 9.22 12.87 -9.54
CA ASP A 233 10.66 12.83 -9.86
C ASP A 233 11.57 13.56 -8.86
N GLN A 234 11.02 14.15 -7.80
CA GLN A 234 11.76 14.87 -6.75
C GLN A 234 11.64 14.22 -5.36
N HIS A 235 10.59 13.45 -5.13
CA HIS A 235 10.30 12.79 -3.85
C HIS A 235 10.12 11.29 -4.03
N PHE A 236 10.55 10.52 -3.05
CA PHE A 236 10.36 9.08 -2.94
C PHE A 236 10.88 8.27 -4.15
N LEU A 237 12.01 8.73 -4.74
CA LEU A 237 12.63 8.07 -5.90
C LEU A 237 13.40 6.80 -5.55
N ARG A 238 13.49 6.46 -4.27
CA ARG A 238 14.14 5.24 -3.79
C ARG A 238 13.24 4.49 -2.85
N GLY A 239 13.28 3.17 -2.97
CA GLY A 239 12.45 2.30 -2.16
C GLY A 239 10.97 2.37 -2.51
N ALA A 240 10.16 1.74 -1.68
CA ALA A 240 8.74 1.62 -1.90
C ALA A 240 7.96 2.86 -1.40
N VAL A 241 6.83 3.10 -2.03
CA VAL A 241 5.77 4.03 -1.58
C VAL A 241 4.58 3.27 -0.99
N ALA A 242 4.45 1.98 -1.32
CA ALA A 242 3.41 1.10 -0.81
C ALA A 242 3.88 -0.35 -0.78
N ILE A 243 3.13 -1.21 -0.12
CA ILE A 243 3.26 -2.67 -0.16
C ILE A 243 1.97 -3.28 -0.70
N ALA A 244 2.07 -4.07 -1.77
CA ALA A 244 0.95 -4.78 -2.35
C ALA A 244 0.48 -5.93 -1.45
N ALA A 245 -0.79 -6.29 -1.52
CA ALA A 245 -1.38 -7.36 -0.73
C ALA A 245 -0.69 -8.72 -0.91
N ASN A 246 -0.09 -8.97 -2.08
CA ASN A 246 0.72 -10.16 -2.36
C ASN A 246 2.17 -10.06 -1.84
N GLY A 247 2.51 -9.04 -1.05
CA GLY A 247 3.82 -8.86 -0.43
C GLY A 247 4.92 -8.34 -1.36
N VAL A 248 4.59 -7.87 -2.56
CA VAL A 248 5.51 -7.22 -3.49
C VAL A 248 5.54 -5.72 -3.22
N PRO A 249 6.71 -5.08 -3.06
CA PRO A 249 6.78 -3.63 -2.87
C PRO A 249 6.34 -2.88 -4.14
N ILE A 250 5.76 -1.70 -3.94
CA ILE A 250 5.36 -0.80 -5.02
C ILE A 250 6.20 0.47 -4.89
N PHE A 251 6.95 0.78 -5.94
CA PHE A 251 7.81 1.95 -6.00
C PHE A 251 7.09 3.13 -6.66
N ASN A 252 7.69 4.30 -6.57
CA ASN A 252 7.29 5.49 -7.32
C ASN A 252 7.18 5.16 -8.82
N PRO A 253 6.16 5.62 -9.55
CA PRO A 253 6.08 5.46 -11.01
C PRO A 253 7.32 5.92 -11.77
N HIS A 254 8.05 6.89 -11.22
CA HIS A 254 9.30 7.37 -11.79
C HIS A 254 10.50 6.58 -11.28
N THR A 255 11.39 6.24 -12.20
CA THR A 255 12.69 5.68 -11.85
C THR A 255 13.58 6.73 -11.18
N ASN A 256 14.70 6.31 -10.62
CA ASN A 256 15.72 7.22 -10.05
C ASN A 256 16.30 8.23 -11.05
N THR A 257 15.98 8.12 -12.33
CA THR A 257 16.33 9.10 -13.38
C THR A 257 15.18 10.04 -13.70
N GLY A 258 14.06 9.97 -12.99
CA GLY A 258 12.88 10.79 -13.17
C GLY A 258 12.04 10.42 -14.40
N VAL A 259 12.26 9.25 -14.99
CA VAL A 259 11.49 8.75 -16.14
C VAL A 259 10.36 7.85 -15.64
N ASP A 260 9.15 8.00 -16.17
CA ASP A 260 8.05 7.07 -15.91
C ASP A 260 8.42 5.68 -16.45
N ALA A 261 8.47 4.70 -15.56
CA ALA A 261 8.95 3.36 -15.88
C ALA A 261 8.03 2.60 -16.84
N PHE A 262 6.71 2.83 -16.76
CA PHE A 262 5.73 2.23 -17.66
C PHE A 262 5.86 2.82 -19.06
N LEU A 263 5.87 4.14 -19.18
CA LEU A 263 5.98 4.82 -20.47
C LEU A 263 7.33 4.57 -21.17
N ASP A 264 8.41 4.32 -20.41
CA ASP A 264 9.72 4.00 -20.96
C ASP A 264 9.86 2.51 -21.37
N GLY A 265 8.85 1.68 -21.11
CA GLY A 265 8.88 0.25 -21.47
C GLY A 265 9.80 -0.60 -20.59
N GLN A 266 9.94 -0.22 -19.32
CA GLN A 266 10.72 -0.94 -18.32
C GLN A 266 9.91 -1.99 -17.56
N LEU A 267 8.58 -2.01 -17.72
CA LEU A 267 7.68 -2.85 -16.94
C LEU A 267 7.12 -4.01 -17.76
N ASP A 268 6.82 -5.10 -17.10
CA ASP A 268 6.05 -6.21 -17.62
C ASP A 268 4.54 -5.92 -17.65
N SER A 269 3.73 -6.89 -18.07
CA SER A 269 2.28 -6.76 -18.17
C SER A 269 1.56 -6.60 -16.83
N PHE A 270 2.25 -6.84 -15.72
CA PHE A 270 1.74 -6.66 -14.35
C PHE A 270 2.22 -5.35 -13.70
N GLY A 271 2.96 -4.53 -14.45
CA GLY A 271 3.44 -3.24 -13.99
C GLY A 271 4.66 -3.29 -13.08
N GLY A 272 5.45 -4.35 -13.19
CA GLY A 272 6.64 -4.57 -12.40
C GLY A 272 7.89 -4.88 -13.20
N HIS A 273 9.03 -4.82 -12.54
CA HIS A 273 10.33 -5.27 -13.03
C HIS A 273 11.28 -5.56 -11.87
N SER A 274 12.47 -6.10 -12.18
CA SER A 274 13.54 -6.24 -11.18
C SER A 274 14.42 -5.01 -11.13
N GLY A 275 14.67 -4.52 -9.92
CA GLY A 275 15.53 -3.38 -9.63
C GLY A 275 17.00 -3.75 -9.45
N ARG A 276 17.77 -2.77 -8.89
CA ARG A 276 19.21 -2.85 -8.73
C ARG A 276 19.69 -4.05 -7.89
N ALA A 277 18.89 -4.50 -6.95
CA ALA A 277 19.20 -5.64 -6.10
C ALA A 277 18.62 -6.97 -6.64
N ASP A 278 18.25 -7.01 -7.90
CA ASP A 278 17.48 -8.12 -8.49
C ASP A 278 16.13 -8.33 -7.76
N ASP A 279 15.63 -7.28 -7.12
CA ASP A 279 14.40 -7.20 -6.36
C ASP A 279 13.22 -6.87 -7.27
N TYR A 280 12.28 -7.79 -7.42
CA TYR A 280 11.06 -7.50 -8.19
C TYR A 280 10.16 -6.53 -7.41
N HIS A 281 9.64 -5.52 -8.10
CA HIS A 281 8.71 -4.53 -7.55
C HIS A 281 7.82 -3.95 -8.64
N TYR A 282 6.65 -3.44 -8.23
CA TYR A 282 5.73 -2.73 -9.12
C TYR A 282 6.08 -1.23 -9.18
N HIS A 283 5.70 -0.58 -10.29
CA HIS A 283 5.69 0.88 -10.47
C HIS A 283 4.30 1.41 -10.80
N THR A 284 3.35 0.52 -11.09
CA THR A 284 1.93 0.84 -11.30
C THR A 284 1.07 0.09 -10.28
N ALA A 285 -0.21 0.45 -10.19
CA ALA A 285 -1.14 -0.27 -9.32
C ALA A 285 -1.27 -1.74 -9.76
N PRO A 286 -1.16 -2.72 -8.83
CA PRO A 286 -1.33 -4.12 -9.14
C PRO A 286 -2.83 -4.49 -9.24
N LEU A 287 -3.54 -3.92 -10.22
CA LEU A 287 -4.99 -4.07 -10.41
C LEU A 287 -5.44 -5.52 -10.61
N HIS A 288 -4.55 -6.40 -11.05
CA HIS A 288 -4.81 -7.83 -11.17
C HIS A 288 -5.14 -8.50 -9.82
N LEU A 289 -4.79 -7.88 -8.70
CA LEU A 289 -5.10 -8.41 -7.36
C LEU A 289 -6.58 -8.28 -7.01
N ASP A 290 -7.31 -7.30 -7.56
CA ASP A 290 -8.77 -7.19 -7.41
C ASP A 290 -9.49 -8.47 -7.83
N ALA A 291 -9.01 -9.12 -8.90
CA ALA A 291 -9.62 -10.33 -9.43
C ALA A 291 -9.26 -11.61 -8.64
N GLN A 292 -8.33 -11.53 -7.70
CA GLN A 292 -7.86 -12.68 -6.93
C GLN A 292 -8.63 -12.90 -5.62
N THR A 293 -9.50 -11.97 -5.26
CA THR A 293 -10.34 -12.05 -4.05
C THR A 293 -11.82 -12.02 -4.41
N THR A 294 -12.67 -12.69 -3.61
CA THR A 294 -14.13 -12.63 -3.75
C THR A 294 -14.73 -11.42 -3.02
N ASP A 295 -13.98 -10.90 -2.04
CA ASP A 295 -14.36 -9.75 -1.25
C ASP A 295 -13.61 -8.52 -1.76
N ILE A 296 -14.20 -7.33 -1.59
CA ILE A 296 -13.54 -6.08 -1.93
C ILE A 296 -12.58 -5.73 -0.79
N LEU A 297 -11.31 -5.99 -1.07
CA LEU A 297 -10.21 -5.77 -0.15
C LEU A 297 -9.22 -4.77 -0.75
N PRO A 298 -8.44 -4.06 0.09
CA PRO A 298 -7.33 -3.27 -0.42
C PRO A 298 -6.35 -4.13 -1.23
N ILE A 299 -5.94 -3.64 -2.39
CA ILE A 299 -4.90 -4.27 -3.22
C ILE A 299 -3.49 -3.95 -2.72
N ALA A 300 -3.36 -2.89 -1.91
CA ALA A 300 -2.11 -2.45 -1.31
C ALA A 300 -2.38 -1.57 -0.08
N PHE A 301 -1.31 -1.31 0.69
CA PHE A 301 -1.27 -0.26 1.70
C PHE A 301 -0.10 0.68 1.40
N ALA A 302 -0.39 1.98 1.37
CA ALA A 302 0.64 3.00 1.28
C ALA A 302 1.48 3.06 2.56
N LEU A 303 2.75 3.46 2.44
CA LEU A 303 3.64 3.54 3.61
C LEU A 303 3.31 4.71 4.55
N ASP A 304 2.30 5.51 4.23
CA ASP A 304 1.70 6.47 5.13
C ASP A 304 0.53 5.88 5.96
N GLY A 305 0.18 4.60 5.73
CA GLY A 305 -0.81 3.84 6.50
C GLY A 305 -2.20 3.77 5.90
N PHE A 306 -2.46 4.46 4.78
CA PHE A 306 -3.77 4.41 4.12
C PHE A 306 -3.89 3.25 3.14
N ALA A 307 -5.10 2.68 3.06
CA ALA A 307 -5.43 1.61 2.14
C ALA A 307 -5.45 2.11 0.69
N VAL A 308 -5.12 1.22 -0.24
CA VAL A 308 -5.26 1.41 -1.69
C VAL A 308 -6.23 0.38 -2.22
N TYR A 309 -7.33 0.81 -2.80
CA TYR A 309 -8.32 -0.06 -3.47
C TYR A 309 -8.09 -0.07 -4.98
N GLY A 310 -8.72 -1.00 -5.67
CA GLY A 310 -8.75 -1.05 -7.13
C GLY A 310 -9.84 -0.14 -7.71
N ASN A 311 -10.64 -0.71 -8.63
CA ASN A 311 -11.64 0.04 -9.39
C ASN A 311 -13.00 0.22 -8.67
N GLN A 312 -13.11 -0.22 -7.42
CA GLN A 312 -14.34 -0.16 -6.63
C GLN A 312 -14.08 0.45 -5.27
N GLU A 313 -15.13 1.10 -4.74
CA GLU A 313 -15.16 1.56 -3.36
C GLU A 313 -15.16 0.37 -2.37
N PRO A 314 -14.79 0.59 -1.10
CA PRO A 314 -14.83 -0.46 -0.07
C PRO A 314 -16.19 -1.15 0.10
N ASP A 315 -17.28 -0.48 -0.26
CA ASP A 315 -18.66 -1.00 -0.18
C ASP A 315 -19.12 -1.70 -1.48
N GLY A 316 -18.26 -1.79 -2.49
CA GLY A 316 -18.55 -2.40 -3.79
C GLY A 316 -19.24 -1.48 -4.78
N SER A 317 -19.49 -0.24 -4.45
CA SER A 317 -19.97 0.73 -5.40
C SER A 317 -18.88 1.13 -6.42
N PRO A 318 -19.24 1.70 -7.56
CA PRO A 318 -18.25 2.23 -8.51
C PRO A 318 -17.38 3.31 -7.85
N MET A 319 -16.09 3.31 -8.16
CA MET A 319 -15.12 4.29 -7.71
C MET A 319 -15.62 5.73 -7.94
N LEU A 320 -15.58 6.55 -6.92
CA LEU A 320 -15.91 7.97 -6.97
C LEU A 320 -14.77 8.79 -7.59
N PRO A 321 -15.03 10.07 -7.98
CA PRO A 321 -13.97 10.94 -8.48
C PRO A 321 -12.83 11.09 -7.47
N LEU A 322 -11.59 10.94 -7.96
CA LEU A 322 -10.39 11.06 -7.14
C LEU A 322 -9.94 12.53 -7.04
N ASP A 323 -9.33 12.86 -5.91
CA ASP A 323 -8.66 14.14 -5.70
C ASP A 323 -7.25 14.16 -6.36
N ASP A 324 -6.53 15.27 -6.19
CA ASP A 324 -5.18 15.43 -6.74
C ASP A 324 -4.14 14.46 -6.13
N ASN A 325 -4.45 13.83 -4.99
CA ASN A 325 -3.59 12.84 -4.35
C ASN A 325 -3.91 11.41 -4.80
N HIS A 326 -4.88 11.24 -5.69
CA HIS A 326 -5.36 9.97 -6.25
C HIS A 326 -6.16 9.11 -5.25
N GLY A 327 -6.96 9.78 -4.42
CA GLY A 327 -7.83 9.16 -3.44
C GLY A 327 -8.98 10.06 -3.04
N HIS A 328 -9.66 9.75 -1.96
CA HIS A 328 -10.70 10.58 -1.35
C HIS A 328 -11.05 10.07 0.05
N PHE A 329 -11.86 10.86 0.77
CA PHE A 329 -12.46 10.44 2.04
C PHE A 329 -13.76 9.68 1.78
N ASP A 330 -13.95 8.56 2.45
CA ASP A 330 -15.22 7.84 2.47
C ASP A 330 -16.28 8.57 3.32
N ALA A 331 -17.49 8.02 3.38
CA ALA A 331 -18.59 8.58 4.18
C ALA A 331 -18.32 8.56 5.70
N ALA A 332 -17.37 7.74 6.16
CA ALA A 332 -16.94 7.69 7.56
C ALA A 332 -15.79 8.67 7.86
N GLY A 333 -15.27 9.37 6.86
CA GLY A 333 -14.17 10.31 6.96
C GLY A 333 -12.80 9.64 6.98
N VAL A 334 -12.69 8.40 6.50
CA VAL A 334 -11.42 7.68 6.34
C VAL A 334 -10.90 7.88 4.92
N TYR A 335 -9.65 8.33 4.80
CA TYR A 335 -9.01 8.50 3.50
C TYR A 335 -8.54 7.16 2.94
N HIS A 336 -8.67 6.98 1.63
CA HIS A 336 -8.07 5.86 0.90
C HIS A 336 -7.69 6.28 -0.52
N TYR A 337 -6.73 5.57 -1.08
CA TYR A 337 -6.28 5.71 -2.47
C TYR A 337 -6.95 4.69 -3.37
N HIS A 338 -6.85 4.92 -4.68
CA HIS A 338 -7.28 3.96 -5.70
C HIS A 338 -6.19 3.70 -6.73
N GLY A 339 -6.12 2.47 -7.20
CA GLY A 339 -5.34 2.11 -8.37
C GLY A 339 -6.10 2.42 -9.66
N THR A 340 -5.41 2.99 -10.66
CA THR A 340 -5.92 3.23 -12.00
C THR A 340 -4.89 2.84 -13.05
N PRO A 341 -5.30 2.57 -14.30
CA PRO A 341 -4.36 2.31 -15.39
C PRO A 341 -3.63 3.56 -15.90
N GLU A 342 -4.13 4.76 -15.56
CA GLU A 342 -3.53 6.04 -15.95
C GLU A 342 -2.67 6.61 -14.82
N ALA A 343 -1.61 7.37 -15.19
CA ALA A 343 -0.77 8.06 -14.21
C ALA A 343 -1.58 9.05 -13.35
N PRO A 344 -1.28 9.14 -12.06
CA PRO A 344 -0.13 8.61 -11.31
C PRO A 344 -0.27 7.14 -10.87
N TYR A 345 -1.15 6.39 -11.45
CA TYR A 345 -1.48 4.97 -11.28
C TYR A 345 -2.05 4.60 -9.90
N MET A 346 -1.57 5.20 -8.80
CA MET A 346 -2.01 4.79 -7.47
C MET A 346 -1.96 5.90 -6.43
N ILE A 347 -0.84 6.59 -6.30
CA ILE A 347 -0.62 7.62 -5.27
C ILE A 347 -0.03 8.85 -5.96
N GLY A 348 -0.80 9.93 -6.02
CA GLY A 348 -0.35 11.22 -6.55
C GLY A 348 0.48 12.01 -5.53
N ALA A 349 0.06 11.95 -4.25
CA ALA A 349 0.80 12.48 -3.12
C ALA A 349 0.49 11.69 -1.85
N MET A 350 1.47 11.57 -0.95
CA MET A 350 1.28 11.00 0.38
C MET A 350 0.44 11.94 1.23
N VAL A 351 -0.80 11.56 1.50
CA VAL A 351 -1.75 12.32 2.33
C VAL A 351 -1.43 12.17 3.81
N GLY A 352 -0.90 11.01 4.19
CA GLY A 352 -0.39 10.78 5.53
C GLY A 352 1.01 11.33 5.74
N LYS A 353 1.36 11.55 7.00
CA LYS A 353 2.71 11.94 7.39
C LYS A 353 3.68 10.80 7.14
N VAL A 354 4.71 11.07 6.36
CA VAL A 354 5.86 10.19 6.16
C VAL A 354 7.15 10.93 6.46
N THR A 355 8.20 10.18 6.74
CA THR A 355 9.56 10.72 6.85
C THR A 355 10.35 10.28 5.62
N GLU A 356 10.87 11.23 4.87
CA GLU A 356 11.77 10.99 3.76
C GLU A 356 13.21 11.25 4.21
N ASP A 357 14.12 10.32 3.95
CA ASP A 357 15.54 10.50 4.25
C ASP A 357 16.28 11.25 3.13
N ALA A 358 17.54 11.57 3.37
CA ALA A 358 18.40 12.30 2.42
C ALA A 358 18.63 11.54 1.10
N THR A 359 18.23 10.27 0.99
CA THR A 359 18.33 9.46 -0.23
C THR A 359 17.02 9.41 -1.00
N LEU A 360 16.01 10.18 -0.59
CA LEU A 360 14.66 10.22 -1.17
C LEU A 360 13.88 8.92 -0.95
N GLN A 361 14.07 8.29 0.21
CA GLN A 361 13.38 7.07 0.61
C GLN A 361 12.48 7.32 1.82
N ILE A 362 11.26 6.77 1.81
CA ILE A 362 10.41 6.74 3.01
C ILE A 362 11.04 5.82 4.05
N ILE A 363 11.13 6.28 5.29
CA ILE A 363 11.63 5.49 6.41
C ILE A 363 10.62 5.47 7.57
N PRO A 364 10.51 4.35 8.33
CA PRO A 364 11.22 3.07 8.12
C PRO A 364 10.64 2.26 6.95
N GLN A 365 11.46 1.45 6.30
CA GLN A 365 11.01 0.42 5.33
C GLN A 365 12.03 -0.71 5.19
N ALA A 366 11.61 -1.84 4.62
CA ALA A 366 12.48 -2.96 4.29
C ALA A 366 13.54 -2.58 3.24
N LYS A 367 14.63 -3.35 3.20
CA LYS A 367 15.75 -3.14 2.27
C LYS A 367 16.04 -4.39 1.49
N ALA A 368 16.16 -4.23 0.17
CA ALA A 368 16.68 -5.26 -0.72
C ALA A 368 18.21 -5.36 -0.61
N THR A 369 18.74 -6.55 -0.75
CA THR A 369 20.19 -6.81 -0.69
C THR A 369 20.69 -7.27 -2.05
N PRO A 370 21.53 -6.49 -2.75
CA PRO A 370 22.08 -6.89 -4.03
C PRO A 370 23.07 -8.05 -3.89
N VAL A 371 22.96 -9.02 -4.79
CA VAL A 371 23.92 -10.14 -4.94
C VAL A 371 24.98 -9.80 -5.97
N ARG A 372 24.58 -9.13 -7.05
CA ARG A 372 25.44 -8.76 -8.17
C ARG A 372 25.87 -7.29 -8.11
N PRO A 373 26.99 -6.92 -8.75
CA PRO A 373 27.36 -5.52 -8.93
C PRO A 373 26.33 -4.79 -9.81
N SER A 374 26.44 -3.46 -9.91
CA SER A 374 25.59 -2.66 -10.79
C SER A 374 25.75 -3.11 -12.24
N LEU A 375 24.63 -3.33 -12.92
CA LEU A 375 24.57 -3.75 -14.32
C LEU A 375 24.29 -2.54 -15.22
N THR A 376 24.58 -2.70 -16.52
CA THR A 376 24.37 -1.66 -17.52
C THR A 376 23.16 -1.97 -18.40
N PRO A 377 22.49 -0.97 -18.98
CA PRO A 377 21.40 -1.19 -19.92
C PRO A 377 21.80 -2.06 -21.11
N LEU A 378 20.99 -3.06 -21.44
CA LEU A 378 21.16 -3.91 -22.61
C LEU A 378 20.23 -3.44 -23.73
N ASN A 379 20.64 -2.40 -24.43
CA ASN A 379 19.82 -1.77 -25.47
C ASN A 379 19.44 -2.75 -26.58
N GLY A 380 18.16 -2.72 -26.96
CA GLY A 380 17.57 -3.56 -28.00
C GLY A 380 17.24 -4.99 -27.57
N ALA A 381 17.42 -5.31 -26.28
CA ALA A 381 16.90 -6.56 -25.72
C ALA A 381 15.39 -6.43 -25.46
N VAL A 382 14.65 -7.50 -25.75
CA VAL A 382 13.22 -7.66 -25.42
C VAL A 382 13.07 -8.95 -24.68
N ILE A 383 12.59 -8.91 -23.44
CA ILE A 383 12.37 -10.11 -22.62
C ILE A 383 11.10 -10.80 -23.13
N THR A 384 11.20 -12.08 -23.44
CA THR A 384 10.11 -12.88 -24.00
C THR A 384 9.57 -13.93 -23.05
N ASP A 385 10.32 -14.28 -22.00
CA ASP A 385 9.91 -15.29 -21.01
C ASP A 385 10.76 -15.21 -19.74
N CYS A 386 10.19 -15.61 -18.59
CA CYS A 386 10.91 -15.76 -17.32
C CYS A 386 10.31 -16.92 -16.52
N THR A 387 10.72 -18.12 -16.82
CA THR A 387 10.15 -19.37 -16.29
C THR A 387 10.86 -19.83 -15.02
N PRO A 388 10.13 -20.18 -13.93
CA PRO A 388 10.73 -20.74 -12.73
C PRO A 388 11.28 -22.15 -12.98
N LYS A 389 12.39 -22.49 -12.34
CA LYS A 389 12.96 -23.85 -12.35
C LYS A 389 12.14 -24.79 -11.45
N ALA A 390 12.04 -26.04 -11.83
CA ALA A 390 11.28 -27.07 -11.11
C ALA A 390 11.67 -27.21 -9.63
N GLY A 391 12.90 -26.87 -9.26
CA GLY A 391 13.38 -26.87 -7.88
C GLY A 391 12.98 -25.66 -7.05
N GLY A 392 12.33 -24.65 -7.63
CA GLY A 392 11.95 -23.40 -6.93
C GLY A 392 13.11 -22.50 -6.50
N ASN A 393 14.33 -22.84 -6.92
CA ASN A 393 15.57 -22.15 -6.53
C ASN A 393 16.25 -21.45 -7.72
N GLY A 394 15.49 -20.96 -8.69
CA GLY A 394 16.03 -20.28 -9.87
C GLY A 394 14.97 -20.04 -10.93
N TYR A 395 15.40 -19.33 -11.97
CA TYR A 395 14.61 -19.05 -13.17
C TYR A 395 15.48 -19.16 -14.43
N THR A 396 14.82 -19.28 -15.57
CA THR A 396 15.40 -19.09 -16.89
C THR A 396 14.70 -17.91 -17.55
N LEU A 397 15.40 -16.77 -17.67
CA LEU A 397 14.92 -15.59 -18.38
C LEU A 397 15.40 -15.66 -19.82
N THR A 398 14.47 -15.59 -20.78
CA THR A 398 14.74 -15.58 -22.21
C THR A 398 14.50 -14.19 -22.80
N TYR A 399 15.40 -13.72 -23.63
CA TYR A 399 15.26 -12.46 -24.35
C TYR A 399 15.74 -12.57 -25.78
N THR A 400 15.22 -11.68 -26.64
CA THR A 400 15.69 -11.53 -28.02
C THR A 400 16.47 -10.23 -28.17
N ARG A 401 17.52 -10.25 -28.98
CA ARG A 401 18.27 -9.05 -29.34
C ARG A 401 18.86 -9.22 -30.75
N ASN A 402 18.65 -8.23 -31.61
CA ASN A 402 19.11 -8.28 -33.04
C ASN A 402 18.65 -9.56 -33.76
N GLY A 403 17.43 -10.04 -33.49
CA GLY A 403 16.85 -11.23 -34.11
C GLY A 403 17.43 -12.57 -33.59
N GLN A 404 18.25 -12.54 -32.56
CA GLN A 404 18.82 -13.74 -31.93
C GLN A 404 18.25 -13.91 -30.52
N THR A 405 18.17 -15.18 -30.07
CA THR A 405 17.67 -15.53 -28.74
C THR A 405 18.85 -15.77 -27.78
N TYR A 406 18.70 -15.26 -26.57
CA TYR A 406 19.63 -15.36 -25.46
C TYR A 406 18.89 -15.78 -24.21
N GLN A 407 19.62 -16.33 -23.23
CA GLN A 407 19.03 -16.67 -21.94
C GLN A 407 19.97 -16.26 -20.80
N VAL A 408 19.35 -15.91 -19.67
CA VAL A 408 19.99 -15.87 -18.36
C VAL A 408 19.37 -17.00 -17.54
N ASP A 409 20.11 -18.09 -17.41
CA ASP A 409 19.72 -19.23 -16.58
C ASP A 409 20.42 -19.10 -15.23
N TYR A 410 19.65 -18.94 -14.15
CA TYR A 410 20.23 -18.66 -12.84
C TYR A 410 19.55 -19.44 -11.71
N SER A 411 20.33 -19.69 -10.67
CA SER A 411 19.86 -20.42 -9.49
C SER A 411 20.67 -20.05 -8.25
N TRP A 412 20.13 -20.39 -7.10
CA TRP A 412 20.79 -20.21 -5.80
C TRP A 412 20.74 -21.50 -4.98
N THR A 413 21.69 -21.63 -4.06
CA THR A 413 21.75 -22.72 -3.10
C THR A 413 21.31 -22.27 -1.71
N PRO A 414 20.92 -23.16 -0.80
CA PRO A 414 20.66 -22.81 0.60
C PRO A 414 21.85 -22.15 1.31
N GLY A 415 23.08 -22.39 0.81
CA GLY A 415 24.30 -21.77 1.33
C GLY A 415 24.57 -20.36 0.80
N GLY A 416 23.64 -19.74 0.04
CA GLY A 416 23.77 -18.36 -0.46
C GLY A 416 24.73 -18.22 -1.64
N VAL A 417 24.97 -19.30 -2.39
CA VAL A 417 25.74 -19.26 -3.64
C VAL A 417 24.78 -19.10 -4.80
N TYR A 418 24.93 -18.00 -5.54
CA TYR A 418 24.12 -17.64 -6.70
C TYR A 418 24.93 -17.85 -7.97
N THR A 419 24.43 -18.66 -8.91
CA THR A 419 25.07 -18.98 -10.18
C THR A 419 24.23 -18.46 -11.33
N TYR A 420 24.86 -17.72 -12.26
CA TYR A 420 24.24 -17.16 -13.47
C TYR A 420 24.98 -17.72 -14.70
N GLN A 421 24.23 -18.31 -15.61
CA GLN A 421 24.70 -18.74 -16.92
C GLN A 421 24.11 -17.83 -18.00
N PHE A 422 24.95 -17.07 -18.66
CA PHE A 422 24.58 -16.23 -19.78
C PHE A 422 24.78 -17.03 -21.07
N ILE A 423 23.67 -17.44 -21.67
CA ILE A 423 23.64 -18.32 -22.84
C ILE A 423 23.39 -17.45 -24.07
N SER A 424 24.28 -17.56 -25.04
CA SER A 424 24.22 -16.89 -26.34
C SER A 424 24.30 -17.90 -27.48
N PRO A 425 23.99 -17.51 -28.73
CA PRO A 425 24.17 -18.37 -29.89
C PRO A 425 25.61 -18.87 -30.10
N THR A 426 26.61 -18.19 -29.53
CA THR A 426 28.04 -18.48 -29.71
C THR A 426 28.68 -19.18 -28.51
N GLY A 427 27.97 -19.34 -27.40
CA GLY A 427 28.48 -20.02 -26.21
C GLY A 427 27.83 -19.55 -24.90
N THR A 428 28.29 -20.13 -23.82
CA THR A 428 27.79 -19.84 -22.45
C THR A 428 28.95 -19.35 -21.58
N THR A 429 28.68 -18.27 -20.83
CA THR A 429 29.53 -17.81 -19.73
C THR A 429 28.85 -18.05 -18.41
N THR A 430 29.62 -18.39 -17.36
CA THR A 430 29.09 -18.64 -16.01
C THR A 430 29.74 -17.69 -15.02
N GLU A 431 28.90 -17.04 -14.20
CA GLU A 431 29.33 -16.21 -13.09
C GLU A 431 28.74 -16.72 -11.79
N THR A 432 29.49 -16.62 -10.70
CA THR A 432 29.07 -17.11 -9.39
C THR A 432 29.33 -16.03 -8.35
N TYR A 433 28.34 -15.79 -7.49
CA TYR A 433 28.40 -14.80 -6.42
C TYR A 433 28.03 -15.43 -5.09
N ASN A 434 28.69 -15.00 -4.02
CA ASN A 434 28.24 -15.26 -2.66
C ASN A 434 27.35 -14.11 -2.23
N GLY A 435 26.08 -14.39 -1.97
CA GLY A 435 25.08 -13.41 -1.55
C GLY A 435 24.54 -13.72 -0.16
N PHE A 436 23.40 -13.15 0.15
CA PHE A 436 22.69 -13.46 1.39
C PHE A 436 22.14 -14.90 1.37
N LEU A 437 21.98 -15.49 2.56
CA LEU A 437 21.33 -16.80 2.69
C LEU A 437 19.86 -16.68 2.30
N PRO A 438 19.35 -17.55 1.39
CA PRO A 438 17.93 -17.61 1.11
C PRO A 438 17.14 -17.84 2.39
N CYS A 439 16.10 -17.08 2.61
CA CYS A 439 15.24 -17.20 3.76
C CYS A 439 13.87 -17.75 3.37
N GLU A 440 13.16 -18.30 4.34
CA GLU A 440 11.79 -18.75 4.17
C GLU A 440 10.86 -17.84 4.94
N VAL A 441 9.73 -17.48 4.33
CA VAL A 441 8.65 -16.81 5.05
C VAL A 441 8.19 -17.77 6.12
N PRO A 442 8.08 -17.32 7.39
CA PRO A 442 7.65 -18.18 8.47
C PRO A 442 6.28 -18.80 8.14
N THR A 443 6.26 -20.10 7.82
CA THR A 443 5.02 -20.83 7.54
C THR A 443 4.24 -21.14 8.81
N ALA A 444 4.88 -20.97 9.95
CA ALA A 444 4.36 -21.22 11.29
C ALA A 444 4.43 -19.96 12.16
N VAL A 445 3.99 -18.81 11.63
CA VAL A 445 3.08 -18.06 12.45
C VAL A 445 1.71 -18.63 12.04
N GLU A 446 1.43 -19.88 12.39
CA GLU A 446 0.07 -20.20 12.75
C GLU A 446 -0.30 -19.12 13.75
N ASP A 447 -0.66 -18.04 13.12
CA ASP A 447 -1.42 -16.98 13.67
C ASP A 447 -1.18 -16.78 15.17
N LEU A 448 -0.19 -15.95 15.51
CA LEU A 448 -0.29 -15.23 16.79
C LEU A 448 -1.70 -14.63 16.93
N ALA A 449 -2.36 -14.25 15.83
CA ALA A 449 -3.76 -13.87 15.82
C ALA A 449 -4.70 -15.06 16.06
N VAL A 450 -4.47 -16.23 15.45
CA VAL A 450 -5.23 -17.45 15.73
C VAL A 450 -4.88 -17.98 17.13
N LEU A 451 -3.61 -17.98 17.53
CA LEU A 451 -3.21 -18.28 18.91
C LEU A 451 -3.82 -17.25 19.88
N ASN A 452 -3.83 -15.97 19.51
CA ASN A 452 -4.47 -14.94 20.30
C ASN A 452 -5.98 -15.15 20.41
N ASN A 453 -6.68 -15.52 19.34
CA ASN A 453 -8.12 -15.78 19.37
C ASN A 453 -8.46 -17.13 20.02
N ASN A 454 -7.52 -18.08 20.05
CA ASN A 454 -7.71 -19.41 20.62
C ASN A 454 -7.38 -19.51 22.11
N VAL A 455 -6.85 -18.45 22.73
CA VAL A 455 -6.60 -18.43 24.17
C VAL A 455 -7.42 -17.34 24.85
N LEU A 456 -8.40 -17.77 25.62
CA LEU A 456 -9.26 -16.89 26.41
C LEU A 456 -8.67 -16.72 27.80
N VAL A 457 -8.64 -15.50 28.30
CA VAL A 457 -8.18 -15.13 29.64
C VAL A 457 -9.29 -14.34 30.33
N PHE A 458 -9.88 -14.91 31.37
CA PHE A 458 -10.98 -14.28 32.08
C PHE A 458 -11.08 -14.74 33.57
N PRO A 459 -11.75 -13.97 34.44
CA PRO A 459 -12.26 -12.63 34.21
C PRO A 459 -11.12 -11.61 34.06
N ASN A 460 -11.34 -10.58 33.26
CA ASN A 460 -10.43 -9.45 33.17
C ASN A 460 -11.28 -8.15 33.04
N PRO A 461 -11.33 -7.30 34.07
CA PRO A 461 -10.55 -7.32 35.33
C PRO A 461 -10.82 -8.53 36.23
N VAL A 462 -9.75 -8.95 36.92
CA VAL A 462 -9.84 -10.01 37.96
C VAL A 462 -9.80 -9.38 39.36
N SER A 463 -10.68 -9.80 40.25
CA SER A 463 -10.59 -9.37 41.65
C SER A 463 -9.49 -10.14 42.38
N GLY A 464 -8.77 -9.49 43.30
CA GLY A 464 -7.62 -10.08 43.99
C GLY A 464 -7.93 -11.35 44.81
N SER A 465 -9.21 -11.74 44.97
CA SER A 465 -9.66 -12.97 45.64
C SER A 465 -10.12 -14.05 44.66
N THR A 466 -10.10 -13.81 43.35
CA THR A 466 -10.51 -14.76 42.32
C THR A 466 -9.34 -15.20 41.46
N SER A 467 -9.39 -16.43 40.98
CA SER A 467 -8.42 -16.96 40.05
C SER A 467 -8.72 -16.53 38.62
N LEU A 468 -7.68 -16.36 37.82
CA LEU A 468 -7.74 -16.10 36.40
C LEU A 468 -7.83 -17.45 35.66
N LYS A 469 -8.77 -17.60 34.75
CA LYS A 469 -8.86 -18.78 33.89
C LYS A 469 -8.17 -18.48 32.55
N ILE A 470 -7.40 -19.46 32.09
CA ILE A 470 -6.73 -19.43 30.78
C ILE A 470 -7.22 -20.68 30.04
N ILE A 471 -8.06 -20.49 29.03
CA ILE A 471 -8.63 -21.60 28.25
C ILE A 471 -8.03 -21.54 26.84
N SER A 472 -7.42 -22.63 26.40
CA SER A 472 -7.03 -22.87 25.03
C SER A 472 -8.17 -23.55 24.27
N LEU A 473 -8.67 -22.94 23.18
CA LEU A 473 -9.80 -23.47 22.42
C LEU A 473 -9.41 -24.62 21.47
N ASN A 474 -8.13 -24.78 21.13
CA ASN A 474 -7.64 -25.75 20.14
C ASN A 474 -6.58 -26.72 20.71
N ASP A 475 -6.72 -27.20 21.96
CA ASP A 475 -5.78 -28.15 22.60
C ASP A 475 -4.29 -27.73 22.53
N ALA A 476 -4.00 -26.42 22.38
CA ALA A 476 -2.64 -25.92 22.46
C ALA A 476 -2.13 -26.10 23.90
N SER A 477 -1.23 -27.05 24.11
CA SER A 477 -0.67 -27.32 25.43
C SER A 477 0.12 -26.10 25.91
N MET A 478 -0.31 -25.55 27.06
CA MET A 478 0.42 -24.50 27.76
C MET A 478 1.68 -25.09 28.38
N MET A 479 2.83 -24.51 28.02
CA MET A 479 4.14 -24.89 28.56
C MET A 479 4.49 -24.07 29.80
N GLY A 480 3.94 -22.86 29.92
CA GLY A 480 4.20 -22.01 31.06
C GLY A 480 3.51 -20.65 30.95
N VAL A 481 3.48 -19.95 32.08
CA VAL A 481 3.00 -18.57 32.18
C VAL A 481 4.00 -17.71 32.95
N LYS A 482 4.10 -16.44 32.55
CA LYS A 482 4.84 -15.41 33.28
C LYS A 482 3.98 -14.17 33.41
N ILE A 483 4.02 -13.53 34.59
CA ILE A 483 3.35 -12.23 34.79
C ILE A 483 4.39 -11.18 35.09
N PHE A 484 4.31 -10.05 34.38
CA PHE A 484 5.16 -8.89 34.57
C PHE A 484 4.31 -7.72 35.08
N ASP A 485 4.85 -6.90 35.96
CA ASP A 485 4.23 -5.65 36.36
C ASP A 485 4.36 -4.58 35.27
N ALA A 486 3.76 -3.41 35.48
CA ALA A 486 3.79 -2.31 34.53
C ALA A 486 5.21 -1.76 34.21
N ASN A 487 6.21 -2.09 35.03
CA ASN A 487 7.61 -1.72 34.86
C ASN A 487 8.42 -2.83 34.17
N GLY A 488 7.78 -3.91 33.75
CA GLY A 488 8.45 -5.05 33.10
C GLY A 488 9.16 -6.00 34.06
N ARG A 489 8.93 -5.88 35.38
CA ARG A 489 9.51 -6.77 36.37
C ARG A 489 8.67 -8.05 36.45
N LEU A 490 9.32 -9.23 36.39
CA LEU A 490 8.70 -10.54 36.60
C LEU A 490 8.19 -10.63 38.03
N VAL A 491 6.88 -10.86 38.22
CA VAL A 491 6.21 -10.99 39.53
C VAL A 491 5.63 -12.36 39.77
N PHE A 492 5.45 -13.17 38.73
CA PHE A 492 4.97 -14.53 38.81
C PHE A 492 5.47 -15.37 37.64
N GLN A 493 5.77 -16.66 37.90
CA GLN A 493 6.09 -17.64 36.87
C GLN A 493 5.62 -19.03 37.32
N GLN A 494 5.03 -19.79 36.39
CA GLN A 494 4.63 -21.16 36.58
C GLN A 494 4.85 -21.97 35.31
N GLU A 495 5.48 -23.13 35.41
CA GLU A 495 5.61 -24.10 34.32
C GLU A 495 4.43 -25.07 34.34
N ASN A 496 4.00 -25.51 33.16
CA ASN A 496 2.84 -26.39 32.98
C ASN A 496 1.62 -25.98 33.82
N PRO A 497 1.13 -24.74 33.69
CA PRO A 497 -0.03 -24.27 34.43
C PRO A 497 -1.26 -25.03 33.97
N GLY A 498 -2.15 -25.33 34.91
CA GLY A 498 -3.51 -25.74 34.55
C GLY A 498 -4.30 -24.57 33.97
N GLU A 499 -5.59 -24.80 33.71
CA GLU A 499 -6.49 -23.75 33.18
C GLU A 499 -6.76 -22.61 34.18
N THR A 500 -6.31 -22.73 35.41
CA THR A 500 -6.58 -21.77 36.49
C THR A 500 -5.29 -21.25 37.09
N LEU A 501 -5.17 -19.92 37.15
CA LEU A 501 -4.04 -19.20 37.70
C LEU A 501 -4.48 -18.38 38.91
N GLU A 502 -3.88 -18.66 40.07
CA GLU A 502 -4.18 -17.95 41.32
C GLU A 502 -3.53 -16.54 41.29
N THR A 503 -4.37 -15.51 41.36
CA THR A 503 -3.91 -14.10 41.35
C THR A 503 -3.91 -13.44 42.72
N GLY A 504 -4.28 -14.19 43.78
CA GLY A 504 -4.46 -13.65 45.13
C GLY A 504 -3.24 -13.00 45.77
N ASN A 505 -2.04 -13.22 45.23
CA ASN A 505 -0.79 -12.59 45.66
C ASN A 505 -0.39 -11.36 44.88
N LEU A 506 -1.17 -10.96 43.84
CA LEU A 506 -0.89 -9.78 43.02
C LEU A 506 -1.57 -8.56 43.63
N ALA A 507 -0.83 -7.50 43.81
CA ALA A 507 -1.38 -6.21 44.22
C ALA A 507 -2.33 -5.65 43.13
N ARG A 508 -3.22 -4.73 43.49
CA ARG A 508 -4.05 -4.04 42.52
C ARG A 508 -3.19 -3.30 41.50
N GLY A 509 -3.49 -3.49 40.23
CA GLY A 509 -2.68 -2.86 39.16
C GLY A 509 -2.88 -3.48 37.79
N VAL A 510 -2.07 -2.98 36.85
CA VAL A 510 -1.98 -3.48 35.47
C VAL A 510 -0.78 -4.40 35.36
N TYR A 511 -0.98 -5.56 34.76
CA TYR A 511 0.04 -6.58 34.54
C TYR A 511 0.00 -7.07 33.10
N PHE A 512 1.12 -7.66 32.65
CA PHE A 512 1.24 -8.33 31.36
C PHE A 512 1.47 -9.83 31.60
N LEU A 513 0.47 -10.63 31.22
CA LEU A 513 0.52 -12.07 31.27
C LEU A 513 1.10 -12.60 29.95
N LYS A 514 2.23 -13.27 30.01
CA LYS A 514 2.82 -14.02 28.90
C LYS A 514 2.50 -15.48 29.05
N ILE A 515 1.91 -16.07 28.02
CA ILE A 515 1.50 -17.48 27.96
C ILE A 515 2.38 -18.16 26.94
N MET A 516 3.19 -19.12 27.37
CA MET A 516 4.07 -19.91 26.53
C MET A 516 3.33 -21.16 26.06
N LEU A 517 3.09 -21.26 24.77
CA LEU A 517 2.48 -22.41 24.10
C LEU A 517 3.56 -23.17 23.33
N LYS A 518 3.27 -24.41 22.94
CA LYS A 518 4.20 -25.20 22.11
C LYS A 518 4.45 -24.54 20.75
N GLN A 519 3.48 -23.75 20.27
CA GLN A 519 3.51 -23.07 18.96
C GLN A 519 4.06 -21.64 19.02
N GLY A 520 4.27 -21.06 20.21
CA GLY A 520 4.76 -19.69 20.37
C GLY A 520 4.35 -19.06 21.70
N GLU A 521 4.58 -17.76 21.83
CA GLU A 521 4.27 -16.96 23.03
C GLU A 521 3.20 -15.93 22.71
N ILE A 522 2.19 -15.80 23.58
CA ILE A 522 1.18 -14.73 23.49
C ILE A 522 1.20 -13.86 24.74
N SER A 523 0.86 -12.59 24.58
CA SER A 523 0.78 -11.63 25.70
C SER A 523 -0.65 -11.15 25.90
N ARG A 524 -1.06 -10.98 27.16
CA ARG A 524 -2.36 -10.41 27.54
C ARG A 524 -2.17 -9.36 28.63
N LYS A 525 -2.82 -8.23 28.45
CA LYS A 525 -2.97 -7.25 29.53
C LYS A 525 -4.04 -7.77 30.50
N ILE A 526 -3.71 -7.88 31.79
CA ILE A 526 -4.65 -8.18 32.85
C ILE A 526 -4.72 -7.04 33.85
N ILE A 527 -5.88 -6.82 34.43
CA ILE A 527 -6.14 -5.80 35.44
C ILE A 527 -6.57 -6.51 36.71
N VAL A 528 -5.82 -6.35 37.81
CA VAL A 528 -6.13 -6.83 39.13
C VAL A 528 -6.80 -5.70 39.94
N GLN A 529 -8.02 -5.93 40.48
CA GLN A 529 -8.82 -4.96 41.24
C GLN A 529 -8.90 -5.28 42.71
#